data_b937870a78750e496ee9390bca893875
#
_entry.id   b937870a78750e496ee9390bca893875
#
_cell.length_a   1.000
_cell.length_b   1.000
_cell.length_c   1.000
_cell.angle_alpha   90.00
_cell.angle_beta   90.00
_cell.angle_gamma   90.00
#
_symmetry.space_group_name_H-M   'P 1'
#
loop_
_entity.id
_entity.type
_entity.pdbx_description
1 polymer ?
#
loop_
_entity_poly.entity_id
_entity_poly.type
_entity_poly.pdbx_seq_one_letter_code
_entity_poly.pdbx_strand_id
1 'polypeptide(L)'
;MVNTNNHISEELDKNLDEMEFLKANSDFLRGTIEQSLANPITGSITQDDAKLLKFHGSYMQDDRDLRDERRKQKLEPAYSFMIRVRVPGGKATPEQWIAMDDISNQYANHTIKLTTRQAFQFHGILKRNLKQSMKNINHVVLDSIAACGDVNRNTMCNPNPYQSQVHKEINDYATRISNHLLPRTNAYHEIWLDGEKVLDSSEEKEPIYGNTYLPRKFKIGIAVPPSNDIDVYSQDIGLIAIVEQDELIGFNVTIGGGMGMTHGNTETYPQLGRLIGFIPKEKVVDVCEKILTIQRDYGNRENRKNARFKYTVDRLGETWVTEELNRRLGWEIKAPRDFEFEHNGDRLGWIEGVNNWNFTLFIQNGRVKDTEDYLLKTALREIAEIHTGDFRLSPNQNLVIANVSPEKKEEIQAIIDKYKLTDGKNYTCLLYTSPSPRDGLL
;
A
#
# COMPACT_ATOMS: atom_id res chain seq x y z
N MET A 1 -11.91 10.39 -34.87
CA MET A 1 -10.68 9.74 -34.38
C MET A 1 -9.90 10.82 -33.63
N VAL A 2 -10.11 10.88 -32.31
CA VAL A 2 -9.37 11.83 -31.46
C VAL A 2 -8.07 11.11 -31.09
N ASN A 3 -6.97 11.71 -31.48
CA ASN A 3 -5.61 11.21 -31.28
C ASN A 3 -5.28 11.29 -29.79
N THR A 4 -5.27 10.16 -29.09
CA THR A 4 -5.06 10.05 -27.62
C THR A 4 -3.59 10.00 -27.22
N ASN A 5 -2.70 10.52 -28.03
CA ASN A 5 -1.34 10.83 -27.59
C ASN A 5 -1.32 12.23 -27.00
N ASN A 6 -1.69 12.37 -25.74
CA ASN A 6 -1.41 13.55 -24.95
C ASN A 6 0.11 13.62 -24.69
N HIS A 7 0.88 13.98 -25.70
CA HIS A 7 2.04 14.80 -25.46
C HIS A 7 1.51 16.08 -24.84
N ILE A 8 1.79 16.32 -23.58
CA ILE A 8 1.70 17.66 -23.02
C ILE A 8 2.71 18.45 -23.82
N SER A 9 2.22 19.13 -24.87
CA SER A 9 3.02 20.03 -25.70
C SER A 9 3.59 21.15 -24.83
N GLU A 10 4.63 21.79 -25.25
CA GLU A 10 5.50 22.77 -24.60
C GLU A 10 4.82 23.98 -23.90
N GLU A 11 3.51 24.08 -23.89
CA GLU A 11 2.72 24.98 -23.07
C GLU A 11 1.91 24.16 -22.03
N LEU A 12 2.61 23.63 -21.00
CA LEU A 12 1.95 23.21 -19.78
C LEU A 12 1.13 24.41 -19.25
N ASP A 13 -0.17 24.20 -19.08
CA ASP A 13 -1.09 25.22 -18.56
C ASP A 13 -0.51 25.80 -17.27
N LYS A 14 -0.34 27.13 -17.20
CA LYS A 14 0.27 27.83 -16.05
C LYS A 14 -0.46 27.62 -14.72
N ASN A 15 -1.64 27.03 -14.77
CA ASN A 15 -2.47 26.74 -13.60
C ASN A 15 -2.20 25.38 -12.95
N LEU A 16 -1.35 24.51 -13.53
CA LEU A 16 -1.07 23.18 -12.97
C LEU A 16 -0.28 23.26 -11.68
N ASP A 17 -0.53 22.30 -10.77
CA ASP A 17 0.28 22.12 -9.56
C ASP A 17 1.76 21.85 -9.90
N GLU A 18 2.68 22.39 -9.09
CA GLU A 18 4.14 22.20 -9.28
C GLU A 18 4.57 20.74 -9.42
N MET A 19 3.80 19.83 -8.80
CA MET A 19 4.08 18.40 -8.86
C MET A 19 3.87 17.83 -10.28
N GLU A 20 2.97 18.41 -11.07
CA GLU A 20 2.71 17.98 -12.45
C GLU A 20 3.92 18.30 -13.34
N PHE A 21 4.52 19.49 -13.18
CA PHE A 21 5.75 19.87 -13.88
C PHE A 21 6.92 18.99 -13.46
N LEU A 22 7.05 18.72 -12.15
CA LEU A 22 8.11 17.85 -11.66
C LEU A 22 8.01 16.43 -12.24
N LYS A 23 6.82 15.86 -12.29
CA LYS A 23 6.59 14.51 -12.86
C LYS A 23 6.92 14.50 -14.36
N ALA A 24 6.41 15.49 -15.11
CA ALA A 24 6.64 15.59 -16.55
C ALA A 24 8.14 15.69 -16.93
N ASN A 25 8.92 16.39 -16.10
CA ASN A 25 10.35 16.63 -16.35
C ASN A 25 11.26 15.64 -15.60
N SER A 26 10.71 14.62 -14.97
CA SER A 26 11.49 13.70 -14.11
C SER A 26 12.22 12.60 -14.86
N ASP A 27 12.11 12.53 -16.18
CA ASP A 27 12.59 11.41 -16.97
C ASP A 27 12.12 10.07 -16.40
N PHE A 28 10.80 9.86 -16.40
CA PHE A 28 10.13 8.67 -15.86
C PHE A 28 10.55 8.33 -14.43
N LEU A 29 10.51 9.33 -13.54
CA LEU A 29 10.80 9.24 -12.09
C LEU A 29 12.29 9.08 -11.73
N ARG A 30 13.21 9.29 -12.66
CA ARG A 30 14.66 9.31 -12.36
C ARG A 30 15.05 10.54 -11.57
N GLY A 31 14.66 11.72 -12.07
CA GLY A 31 15.12 12.98 -11.52
C GLY A 31 16.65 13.03 -11.44
N THR A 32 17.15 13.56 -10.34
CA THR A 32 18.57 13.55 -9.98
C THR A 32 18.83 12.67 -8.75
N ILE A 33 18.00 11.62 -8.53
CA ILE A 33 18.03 10.78 -7.33
C ILE A 33 19.42 10.12 -7.19
N GLU A 34 19.99 9.59 -8.27
CA GLU A 34 21.30 8.94 -8.22
C GLU A 34 22.39 9.89 -7.74
N GLN A 35 22.42 11.12 -8.28
CA GLN A 35 23.38 12.17 -7.89
C GLN A 35 23.16 12.61 -6.42
N SER A 36 21.90 12.78 -6.02
CA SER A 36 21.56 13.11 -4.65
C SER A 36 22.00 12.02 -3.65
N LEU A 37 21.86 10.76 -4.01
CA LEU A 37 22.30 9.63 -3.18
C LEU A 37 23.84 9.54 -3.11
N ALA A 38 24.52 9.84 -4.20
CA ALA A 38 25.98 9.80 -4.27
C ALA A 38 26.67 10.95 -3.51
N ASN A 39 25.95 12.03 -3.19
CA ASN A 39 26.51 13.18 -2.46
C ASN A 39 26.86 12.81 -1.01
N PRO A 40 28.14 12.78 -0.58
CA PRO A 40 28.52 12.37 0.77
C PRO A 40 28.45 13.51 1.80
N ILE A 41 28.25 14.77 1.37
CA ILE A 41 28.37 15.96 2.23
C ILE A 41 27.18 16.10 3.17
N THR A 42 25.98 15.73 2.73
CA THR A 42 24.76 15.87 3.50
C THR A 42 24.02 14.54 3.66
N GLY A 43 23.31 14.35 4.76
CA GLY A 43 22.38 13.22 4.95
C GLY A 43 21.07 13.35 4.17
N SER A 44 20.80 14.52 3.57
CA SER A 44 19.60 14.79 2.78
C SER A 44 19.76 14.49 1.28
N ILE A 45 18.67 14.66 0.55
CA ILE A 45 18.58 14.73 -0.91
C ILE A 45 17.85 16.02 -1.29
N THR A 46 17.86 16.40 -2.58
CA THR A 46 17.13 17.60 -3.02
C THR A 46 15.63 17.48 -2.75
N GLN A 47 14.93 18.62 -2.66
CA GLN A 47 13.48 18.61 -2.39
C GLN A 47 12.69 17.95 -3.53
N ASP A 48 13.12 18.13 -4.77
CA ASP A 48 12.46 17.52 -5.92
C ASP A 48 12.71 16.01 -5.95
N ASP A 49 13.94 15.57 -5.70
CA ASP A 49 14.21 14.13 -5.55
C ASP A 49 13.46 13.53 -4.36
N ALA A 50 13.28 14.26 -3.27
CA ALA A 50 12.46 13.80 -2.14
C ALA A 50 10.98 13.64 -2.50
N LYS A 51 10.47 14.44 -3.45
CA LYS A 51 9.11 14.25 -4.00
C LYS A 51 9.04 13.02 -4.91
N LEU A 52 10.03 12.84 -5.81
CA LEU A 52 10.11 11.70 -6.73
C LEU A 52 10.38 10.38 -6.00
N LEU A 53 11.24 10.40 -4.99
CA LEU A 53 11.58 9.23 -4.18
C LEU A 53 10.34 8.53 -3.58
N LYS A 54 9.24 9.26 -3.40
CA LYS A 54 7.96 8.69 -2.94
C LYS A 54 7.44 7.62 -3.89
N PHE A 55 7.62 7.77 -5.20
CA PHE A 55 7.20 6.77 -6.18
C PHE A 55 8.03 5.49 -6.07
N HIS A 56 9.28 5.61 -5.62
CA HIS A 56 10.17 4.48 -5.31
C HIS A 56 9.90 3.87 -3.92
N GLY A 57 8.88 4.36 -3.19
CA GLY A 57 8.45 3.84 -1.91
C GLY A 57 9.18 4.39 -0.70
N SER A 58 9.98 5.45 -0.84
CA SER A 58 10.72 6.02 0.28
C SER A 58 10.37 7.49 0.54
N TYR A 59 10.56 7.91 1.78
CA TYR A 59 10.36 9.30 2.23
C TYR A 59 11.58 9.77 3.02
N MET A 60 12.12 10.94 2.66
CA MET A 60 13.07 11.64 3.51
C MET A 60 12.34 12.20 4.73
N GLN A 61 12.88 11.97 5.89
CA GLN A 61 12.41 12.41 7.21
C GLN A 61 13.57 12.99 8.01
N ASP A 62 13.28 13.69 9.09
CA ASP A 62 14.26 14.07 10.11
C ASP A 62 13.73 13.73 11.50
N ASP A 63 14.63 13.55 12.45
CA ASP A 63 14.29 13.32 13.84
C ASP A 63 13.81 14.64 14.47
N ARG A 64 12.51 14.66 14.82
CA ARG A 64 11.86 15.85 15.36
C ARG A 64 12.33 16.19 16.78
N ASP A 65 12.68 15.17 17.54
CA ASP A 65 13.08 15.35 18.94
C ASP A 65 14.48 15.99 19.03
N LEU A 66 15.33 15.68 18.05
CA LEU A 66 16.67 16.26 17.94
C LEU A 66 16.73 17.60 17.18
N ARG A 67 15.65 18.02 16.54
CA ARG A 67 15.63 19.14 15.59
C ARG A 67 16.10 20.46 16.22
N ASP A 68 15.57 20.82 17.39
CA ASP A 68 15.88 22.09 18.04
C ASP A 68 17.29 22.11 18.65
N GLU A 69 17.74 20.99 19.19
CA GLU A 69 19.11 20.86 19.70
C GLU A 69 20.14 21.00 18.55
N ARG A 70 19.94 20.26 17.47
CA ARG A 70 20.84 20.34 16.30
C ARG A 70 20.85 21.74 15.69
N ARG A 71 19.70 22.42 15.65
CA ARG A 71 19.63 23.83 15.18
C ARG A 71 20.46 24.75 16.05
N LYS A 72 20.41 24.62 17.40
CA LYS A 72 21.25 25.40 18.31
C LYS A 72 22.73 25.15 18.07
N GLN A 73 23.10 23.93 17.74
CA GLN A 73 24.46 23.53 17.46
C GLN A 73 24.90 23.86 16.01
N LYS A 74 24.04 24.46 15.19
CA LYS A 74 24.28 24.75 13.76
C LYS A 74 24.61 23.49 12.93
N LEU A 75 24.07 22.35 13.34
CA LEU A 75 24.15 21.09 12.59
C LEU A 75 22.95 20.92 11.67
N GLU A 76 23.14 20.18 10.57
CA GLU A 76 22.02 19.79 9.72
C GLU A 76 21.00 18.94 10.51
N PRO A 77 19.70 18.91 10.13
CA PRO A 77 18.74 17.99 10.72
C PRO A 77 19.22 16.54 10.72
N ALA A 78 18.80 15.73 11.68
CA ALA A 78 19.10 14.31 11.72
C ALA A 78 18.27 13.57 10.65
N TYR A 79 18.71 13.68 9.37
CA TYR A 79 18.00 13.07 8.25
C TYR A 79 18.04 11.56 8.30
N SER A 80 16.89 10.97 8.04
CA SER A 80 16.70 9.54 7.84
C SER A 80 15.64 9.30 6.77
N PHE A 81 15.47 8.05 6.40
CA PHE A 81 14.49 7.66 5.39
C PHE A 81 13.57 6.59 5.92
N MET A 82 12.31 6.67 5.51
CA MET A 82 11.33 5.62 5.65
C MET A 82 11.25 4.85 4.34
N ILE A 83 11.25 3.54 4.38
CA ILE A 83 10.92 2.68 3.23
C ILE A 83 9.60 1.98 3.51
N ARG A 84 8.69 1.96 2.53
CA ARG A 84 7.48 1.15 2.52
C ARG A 84 7.61 0.04 1.50
N VAL A 85 7.41 -1.18 1.95
CA VAL A 85 7.47 -2.38 1.11
C VAL A 85 6.07 -2.72 0.64
N ARG A 86 5.89 -2.92 -0.66
CA ARG A 86 4.64 -3.35 -1.26
C ARG A 86 4.46 -4.85 -1.01
N VAL A 87 3.30 -5.24 -0.51
CA VAL A 87 2.92 -6.63 -0.22
C VAL A 87 1.50 -6.85 -0.74
N PRO A 88 1.32 -7.27 -1.99
CA PRO A 88 0.01 -7.45 -2.59
C PRO A 88 -0.87 -8.39 -1.76
N GLY A 89 -2.11 -7.96 -1.46
CA GLY A 89 -3.02 -8.71 -0.60
C GLY A 89 -2.54 -8.89 0.84
N GLY A 90 -1.44 -8.26 1.23
CA GLY A 90 -0.86 -8.38 2.57
C GLY A 90 -0.20 -9.71 2.88
N LYS A 91 0.00 -10.58 1.89
CA LYS A 91 0.54 -11.93 2.09
C LYS A 91 2.06 -11.94 1.95
N ALA A 92 2.76 -12.44 2.98
CA ALA A 92 4.21 -12.61 3.00
C ALA A 92 4.58 -14.04 3.42
N THR A 93 5.69 -14.56 2.88
CA THR A 93 6.23 -15.86 3.31
C THR A 93 7.05 -15.73 4.60
N PRO A 94 7.32 -16.84 5.31
CA PRO A 94 8.23 -16.82 6.46
C PRO A 94 9.63 -16.28 6.11
N GLU A 95 10.19 -16.62 4.96
CA GLU A 95 11.48 -16.13 4.50
C GLU A 95 11.44 -14.62 4.27
N GLN A 96 10.35 -14.11 3.71
CA GLN A 96 10.14 -12.67 3.56
C GLN A 96 10.06 -11.98 4.93
N TRP A 97 9.37 -12.58 5.90
CA TRP A 97 9.30 -12.04 7.27
C TRP A 97 10.70 -11.95 7.91
N ILE A 98 11.50 -13.03 7.82
CA ILE A 98 12.87 -13.06 8.33
C ILE A 98 13.73 -11.99 7.67
N ALA A 99 13.63 -11.83 6.35
CA ALA A 99 14.35 -10.79 5.62
C ALA A 99 13.95 -9.37 6.08
N MET A 100 12.64 -9.12 6.34
CA MET A 100 12.19 -7.83 6.89
C MET A 100 12.73 -7.61 8.30
N ASP A 101 12.81 -8.64 9.12
CA ASP A 101 13.44 -8.59 10.43
C ASP A 101 14.92 -8.22 10.34
N ASP A 102 15.69 -8.90 9.48
CA ASP A 102 17.12 -8.63 9.26
C ASP A 102 17.36 -7.20 8.76
N ILE A 103 16.57 -6.70 7.78
CA ILE A 103 16.66 -5.33 7.29
C ILE A 103 16.38 -4.33 8.44
N SER A 104 15.39 -4.61 9.29
CA SER A 104 15.06 -3.76 10.42
C SER A 104 16.22 -3.64 11.42
N ASN A 105 16.96 -4.72 11.63
CA ASN A 105 18.09 -4.79 12.55
C ASN A 105 19.36 -4.14 11.97
N GLN A 106 19.62 -4.35 10.67
CA GLN A 106 20.87 -3.90 10.06
C GLN A 106 20.84 -2.44 9.61
N TYR A 107 19.70 -1.98 9.12
CA TYR A 107 19.62 -0.71 8.40
C TYR A 107 18.62 0.29 8.95
N ALA A 108 17.63 -0.16 9.73
CA ALA A 108 16.57 0.68 10.28
C ALA A 108 16.71 0.87 11.80
N ASN A 109 15.67 1.32 12.45
CA ASN A 109 15.63 1.59 13.89
C ASN A 109 15.20 0.36 14.72
N HIS A 110 15.51 -0.85 14.28
CA HIS A 110 15.19 -2.14 14.94
C HIS A 110 13.68 -2.42 15.07
N THR A 111 12.83 -1.73 14.32
CA THR A 111 11.38 -1.95 14.34
C THR A 111 10.83 -2.22 12.95
N ILE A 112 9.78 -3.04 12.88
CA ILE A 112 8.97 -3.21 11.68
C ILE A 112 7.62 -2.59 11.97
N LYS A 113 7.08 -1.82 11.01
CA LYS A 113 5.72 -1.29 11.12
C LYS A 113 4.81 -1.98 10.12
N LEU A 114 3.72 -2.56 10.60
CA LEU A 114 2.59 -3.00 9.80
C LEU A 114 1.69 -1.80 9.54
N THR A 115 1.26 -1.62 8.29
CA THR A 115 0.49 -0.43 7.91
C THR A 115 -0.97 -0.76 7.63
N THR A 116 -1.83 0.27 7.71
CA THR A 116 -3.25 0.17 7.32
C THR A 116 -3.44 -0.13 5.82
N ARG A 117 -2.36 -0.36 5.06
CA ARG A 117 -2.38 -0.76 3.64
C ARG A 117 -1.71 -2.11 3.42
N GLN A 118 -1.71 -2.96 4.45
CA GLN A 118 -1.14 -4.31 4.36
C GLN A 118 0.28 -4.32 3.77
N ALA A 119 1.14 -3.44 4.29
CA ALA A 119 2.49 -3.23 3.81
C ALA A 119 3.46 -3.14 4.99
N PHE A 120 4.71 -3.55 4.82
CA PHE A 120 5.76 -3.27 5.79
C PHE A 120 6.29 -1.86 5.64
N GLN A 121 6.79 -1.31 6.73
CA GLN A 121 7.42 0.01 6.73
C GLN A 121 8.57 0.05 7.73
N PHE A 122 9.69 0.60 7.27
CA PHE A 122 10.89 0.82 8.06
C PHE A 122 11.12 2.31 8.29
N HIS A 123 11.73 2.66 9.42
CA HIS A 123 12.11 4.01 9.76
C HIS A 123 13.57 4.09 10.20
N GLY A 124 14.15 5.28 10.14
CA GLY A 124 15.51 5.51 10.63
C GLY A 124 16.62 5.03 9.68
N ILE A 125 16.30 4.70 8.44
CA ILE A 125 17.30 4.26 7.46
C ILE A 125 18.15 5.47 7.05
N LEU A 126 19.47 5.36 7.18
CA LEU A 126 20.39 6.41 6.72
C LEU A 126 20.54 6.38 5.19
N LYS A 127 20.79 7.54 4.57
CA LYS A 127 20.95 7.69 3.12
C LYS A 127 21.89 6.63 2.52
N ARG A 128 23.05 6.42 3.14
CA ARG A 128 24.06 5.43 2.71
C ARG A 128 23.55 3.98 2.67
N ASN A 129 22.51 3.67 3.43
CA ASN A 129 21.95 2.32 3.55
C ASN A 129 20.73 2.10 2.65
N LEU A 130 20.19 3.16 2.01
CA LEU A 130 18.97 3.07 1.20
C LEU A 130 19.08 2.04 0.08
N LYS A 131 20.15 2.13 -0.71
CA LYS A 131 20.36 1.23 -1.86
C LYS A 131 20.45 -0.23 -1.42
N GLN A 132 21.22 -0.51 -0.35
CA GLN A 132 21.35 -1.88 0.16
C GLN A 132 20.03 -2.41 0.73
N SER A 133 19.28 -1.55 1.44
CA SER A 133 17.95 -1.94 1.94
C SER A 133 16.99 -2.30 0.80
N MET A 134 16.98 -1.51 -0.29
CA MET A 134 16.16 -1.81 -1.47
C MET A 134 16.58 -3.12 -2.15
N LYS A 135 17.88 -3.37 -2.28
CA LYS A 135 18.39 -4.63 -2.83
C LYS A 135 17.96 -5.84 -2.00
N ASN A 136 18.05 -5.74 -0.67
CA ASN A 136 17.67 -6.83 0.22
C ASN A 136 16.15 -7.10 0.18
N ILE A 137 15.32 -6.06 0.03
CA ILE A 137 13.88 -6.22 -0.18
C ILE A 137 13.60 -6.97 -1.50
N ASN A 138 14.28 -6.58 -2.58
CA ASN A 138 14.10 -7.22 -3.89
C ASN A 138 14.65 -8.66 -3.93
N HIS A 139 15.68 -8.96 -3.14
CA HIS A 139 16.26 -10.31 -3.05
C HIS A 139 15.22 -11.37 -2.62
N VAL A 140 14.25 -10.99 -1.79
CA VAL A 140 13.16 -11.86 -1.35
C VAL A 140 11.87 -11.68 -2.17
N VAL A 141 12.00 -11.17 -3.40
CA VAL A 141 10.88 -11.00 -4.35
C VAL A 141 9.78 -10.08 -3.81
N LEU A 142 10.16 -9.10 -2.99
CA LEU A 142 9.34 -7.95 -2.63
C LEU A 142 9.92 -6.69 -3.27
N ASP A 143 9.17 -5.62 -3.29
CA ASP A 143 9.61 -4.33 -3.83
C ASP A 143 9.04 -3.17 -3.02
N SER A 144 9.52 -1.96 -3.33
CA SER A 144 8.98 -0.73 -2.76
C SER A 144 8.38 0.21 -3.82
N ILE A 145 8.50 -0.14 -5.10
CA ILE A 145 7.94 0.67 -6.19
C ILE A 145 6.43 0.81 -6.02
N ALA A 146 5.87 1.99 -6.26
CA ALA A 146 4.45 2.29 -6.12
C ALA A 146 3.86 2.07 -4.71
N ALA A 147 4.66 1.68 -3.70
CA ALA A 147 4.19 1.67 -2.32
C ALA A 147 3.80 3.07 -1.82
N CYS A 148 4.29 4.12 -2.49
CA CYS A 148 3.97 5.53 -2.27
C CYS A 148 3.84 6.27 -3.61
N GLY A 149 3.67 7.61 -3.62
CA GLY A 149 3.55 8.41 -4.86
C GLY A 149 2.13 8.53 -5.43
N ASP A 150 2.02 9.16 -6.58
CA ASP A 150 0.77 9.41 -7.29
C ASP A 150 0.53 8.33 -8.35
N VAL A 151 0.38 7.12 -7.86
CA VAL A 151 0.17 5.88 -8.59
C VAL A 151 -0.83 5.00 -7.84
N ASN A 152 -1.22 3.86 -8.41
CA ASN A 152 -1.91 2.82 -7.64
C ASN A 152 -1.00 2.31 -6.53
N ARG A 153 -1.54 2.25 -5.33
CA ARG A 153 -0.86 1.76 -4.14
C ARG A 153 -1.02 0.24 -4.00
N ASN A 154 -0.41 -0.33 -2.99
CA ASN A 154 -0.62 -1.74 -2.68
C ASN A 154 -2.11 -2.09 -2.72
N THR A 155 -2.50 -3.09 -3.52
CA THR A 155 -3.87 -3.59 -3.57
C THR A 155 -4.11 -4.46 -2.34
N MET A 156 -5.19 -4.16 -1.62
CA MET A 156 -5.57 -4.89 -0.41
C MET A 156 -6.61 -5.96 -0.73
N CYS A 157 -6.62 -7.01 0.06
CA CYS A 157 -7.75 -7.92 0.13
C CYS A 157 -7.97 -8.40 1.57
N ASN A 158 -9.09 -9.07 1.80
CA ASN A 158 -9.44 -9.63 3.09
C ASN A 158 -8.29 -10.52 3.62
N PRO A 159 -7.68 -10.19 4.77
CA PRO A 159 -6.62 -10.99 5.38
C PRO A 159 -7.19 -12.16 6.18
N ASN A 160 -8.50 -12.16 6.42
CA ASN A 160 -9.15 -13.02 7.36
C ASN A 160 -9.05 -14.49 6.92
N PRO A 161 -8.79 -15.38 7.87
CA PRO A 161 -8.37 -16.76 7.58
C PRO A 161 -9.49 -17.73 7.21
N TYR A 162 -10.61 -17.29 6.71
CA TYR A 162 -11.54 -18.19 6.03
C TYR A 162 -10.84 -18.77 4.80
N GLN A 163 -10.05 -19.79 5.02
CA GLN A 163 -9.15 -20.36 4.03
C GLN A 163 -9.93 -21.23 3.05
N SER A 164 -10.91 -20.62 2.40
CA SER A 164 -11.60 -21.22 1.27
C SER A 164 -10.81 -21.03 -0.02
N GLN A 165 -11.15 -21.78 -1.04
CA GLN A 165 -10.60 -21.61 -2.39
C GLN A 165 -10.87 -20.18 -2.90
N VAL A 166 -12.00 -19.60 -2.56
CA VAL A 166 -12.38 -18.21 -2.89
C VAL A 166 -11.37 -17.22 -2.34
N HIS A 167 -10.97 -17.32 -1.06
CA HIS A 167 -10.00 -16.41 -0.45
C HIS A 167 -8.61 -16.52 -1.10
N LYS A 168 -8.22 -17.72 -1.51
CA LYS A 168 -6.99 -17.93 -2.27
C LYS A 168 -7.05 -17.24 -3.62
N GLU A 169 -8.14 -17.43 -4.36
CA GLU A 169 -8.39 -16.79 -5.66
C GLU A 169 -8.43 -15.25 -5.53
N ILE A 170 -9.04 -14.71 -4.48
CA ILE A 170 -9.06 -13.28 -4.18
C ILE A 170 -7.65 -12.71 -3.96
N ASN A 171 -6.80 -13.43 -3.23
CA ASN A 171 -5.42 -13.00 -3.02
C ASN A 171 -4.63 -12.99 -4.34
N ASP A 172 -4.86 -13.97 -5.21
CA ASP A 172 -4.26 -14.02 -6.55
C ASP A 172 -4.73 -12.83 -7.42
N TYR A 173 -6.02 -12.45 -7.36
CA TYR A 173 -6.51 -11.24 -8.03
C TYR A 173 -5.90 -9.97 -7.46
N ALA A 174 -5.78 -9.83 -6.13
CA ALA A 174 -5.12 -8.69 -5.52
C ALA A 174 -3.67 -8.54 -6.02
N THR A 175 -2.96 -9.67 -6.14
CA THR A 175 -1.59 -9.71 -6.66
C THR A 175 -1.54 -9.34 -8.15
N ARG A 176 -2.41 -9.90 -8.97
CA ARG A 176 -2.50 -9.59 -10.41
C ARG A 176 -2.81 -8.12 -10.66
N ILE A 177 -3.80 -7.55 -9.97
CA ILE A 177 -4.14 -6.13 -10.07
C ILE A 177 -2.96 -5.26 -9.64
N SER A 178 -2.35 -5.57 -8.49
CA SER A 178 -1.22 -4.80 -7.97
C SER A 178 -0.03 -4.80 -8.92
N ASN A 179 0.33 -5.94 -9.51
CA ASN A 179 1.45 -6.07 -10.44
C ASN A 179 1.14 -5.46 -11.81
N HIS A 180 -0.08 -5.61 -12.31
CA HIS A 180 -0.48 -5.02 -13.58
C HIS A 180 -0.42 -3.49 -13.57
N LEU A 181 -0.83 -2.89 -12.43
CA LEU A 181 -0.86 -1.45 -12.25
C LEU A 181 0.44 -0.85 -11.67
N LEU A 182 1.57 -1.54 -11.77
CA LEU A 182 2.87 -0.94 -11.49
C LEU A 182 3.27 0.04 -12.59
N PRO A 183 3.96 1.13 -12.24
CA PRO A 183 4.67 1.94 -13.23
C PRO A 183 5.65 1.10 -14.05
N ARG A 184 5.74 1.38 -15.35
CA ARG A 184 6.64 0.68 -16.28
C ARG A 184 8.00 1.37 -16.41
N THR A 185 8.33 2.25 -15.48
CA THR A 185 9.62 2.93 -15.47
C THR A 185 10.78 1.99 -15.18
N ASN A 186 11.88 2.16 -15.90
CA ASN A 186 13.15 1.49 -15.62
C ASN A 186 13.93 2.15 -14.48
N ALA A 187 13.58 3.38 -14.10
CA ALA A 187 14.30 4.16 -13.09
C ALA A 187 14.49 3.41 -11.76
N TYR A 188 13.47 2.65 -11.33
CA TYR A 188 13.60 1.88 -10.09
C TYR A 188 14.70 0.82 -10.18
N HIS A 189 14.76 0.10 -11.31
CA HIS A 189 15.75 -0.94 -11.55
C HIS A 189 17.17 -0.34 -11.71
N GLU A 190 17.28 0.73 -12.45
CA GLU A 190 18.55 1.46 -12.67
C GLU A 190 19.15 2.01 -11.38
N ILE A 191 18.37 2.74 -10.59
CA ILE A 191 18.83 3.43 -9.38
C ILE A 191 19.16 2.44 -8.26
N TRP A 192 18.28 1.45 -8.03
CA TRP A 192 18.36 0.61 -6.83
C TRP A 192 19.00 -0.74 -7.05
N LEU A 193 18.89 -1.31 -8.26
CA LEU A 193 19.29 -2.70 -8.53
C LEU A 193 20.48 -2.81 -9.47
N ASP A 194 21.17 -1.68 -9.76
CA ASP A 194 22.31 -1.60 -10.68
C ASP A 194 21.97 -2.13 -12.10
N GLY A 195 20.74 -1.90 -12.55
CA GLY A 195 20.34 -2.20 -13.92
C GLY A 195 21.05 -1.33 -14.93
N GLU A 196 21.14 -1.80 -16.17
CA GLU A 196 21.67 -0.99 -17.27
C GLU A 196 20.76 0.22 -17.52
N LYS A 197 21.38 1.40 -17.70
CA LYS A 197 20.63 2.61 -18.06
C LYS A 197 20.11 2.49 -19.48
N VAL A 198 18.86 2.86 -19.66
CA VAL A 198 18.30 3.07 -20.98
C VAL A 198 19.02 4.31 -21.58
N LEU A 199 19.85 4.10 -22.60
CA LEU A 199 20.68 5.16 -23.22
C LEU A 199 19.81 6.24 -23.87
N ASP A 200 18.62 5.89 -24.32
CA ASP A 200 17.64 6.81 -24.90
C ASP A 200 16.28 6.62 -24.22
N SER A 201 15.96 7.53 -23.29
CA SER A 201 14.66 7.54 -22.61
C SER A 201 13.48 7.82 -23.55
N SER A 202 13.72 8.29 -24.79
CA SER A 202 12.66 8.47 -25.78
C SER A 202 11.99 7.17 -26.21
N GLU A 203 12.64 6.02 -26.03
CA GLU A 203 12.05 4.70 -26.26
C GLU A 203 11.27 4.16 -25.05
N GLU A 204 11.45 4.73 -23.86
CA GLU A 204 10.75 4.31 -22.66
C GLU A 204 9.27 4.68 -22.75
N LYS A 205 8.42 3.72 -22.42
CA LYS A 205 6.96 3.89 -22.49
C LYS A 205 6.31 3.62 -21.14
N GLU A 206 5.48 4.57 -20.71
CA GLU A 206 4.59 4.40 -19.55
C GLU A 206 3.13 4.32 -20.02
N PRO A 207 2.66 3.12 -20.44
CA PRO A 207 1.41 3.00 -21.18
C PRO A 207 0.16 3.27 -20.31
N ILE A 208 0.24 2.98 -19.00
CA ILE A 208 -0.90 3.15 -18.10
C ILE A 208 -0.97 4.59 -17.58
N TYR A 209 0.14 5.14 -17.15
CA TYR A 209 0.18 6.41 -16.43
C TYR A 209 0.53 7.61 -17.29
N GLY A 210 1.24 7.41 -18.40
CA GLY A 210 1.89 8.50 -19.10
C GLY A 210 3.00 9.13 -18.26
N ASN A 211 3.63 10.19 -18.76
CA ASN A 211 4.77 10.86 -18.09
C ASN A 211 4.38 11.71 -16.88
N THR A 212 3.10 12.05 -16.70
CA THR A 212 2.61 12.85 -15.56
C THR A 212 2.00 12.00 -14.44
N TYR A 213 1.90 10.68 -14.62
CA TYR A 213 1.29 9.78 -13.66
C TYR A 213 -0.14 10.20 -13.25
N LEU A 214 -0.58 9.84 -12.04
CA LEU A 214 -1.90 10.29 -11.56
C LEU A 214 -1.80 11.66 -10.89
N PRO A 215 -2.91 12.41 -10.82
CA PRO A 215 -2.97 13.66 -10.04
C PRO A 215 -2.78 13.40 -8.53
N ARG A 216 -3.13 12.21 -8.04
CA ARG A 216 -2.99 11.81 -6.63
C ARG A 216 -2.92 10.29 -6.49
N LYS A 217 -2.48 9.82 -5.30
CA LYS A 217 -2.51 8.39 -4.92
C LYS A 217 -3.86 7.76 -5.22
N PHE A 218 -3.84 6.49 -5.66
CA PHE A 218 -4.99 5.68 -5.97
C PHE A 218 -4.97 4.39 -5.15
N LYS A 219 -6.12 3.87 -4.74
CA LYS A 219 -6.23 2.75 -3.81
C LYS A 219 -7.30 1.77 -4.27
N ILE A 220 -6.95 0.50 -4.29
CA ILE A 220 -7.87 -0.60 -4.63
C ILE A 220 -7.91 -1.58 -3.46
N GLY A 221 -9.10 -2.11 -3.14
CA GLY A 221 -9.30 -3.13 -2.13
C GLY A 221 -10.42 -4.10 -2.49
N ILE A 222 -10.25 -5.36 -2.10
CA ILE A 222 -11.19 -6.46 -2.37
C ILE A 222 -11.74 -6.98 -1.06
N ALA A 223 -13.06 -6.87 -0.84
CA ALA A 223 -13.77 -7.45 0.29
C ALA A 223 -14.46 -8.75 -0.11
N VAL A 224 -14.55 -9.68 0.82
CA VAL A 224 -15.27 -10.97 0.66
C VAL A 224 -16.39 -11.03 1.68
N PRO A 225 -17.65 -10.83 1.27
CA PRO A 225 -18.78 -11.00 2.16
C PRO A 225 -18.77 -12.38 2.87
N PRO A 226 -19.25 -12.49 4.11
CA PRO A 226 -19.97 -11.46 4.88
C PRO A 226 -19.06 -10.47 5.63
N SER A 227 -17.76 -10.42 5.34
CA SER A 227 -16.80 -9.58 6.08
C SER A 227 -16.30 -8.41 5.24
N ASN A 228 -16.28 -7.20 5.83
CA ASN A 228 -15.71 -6.00 5.24
C ASN A 228 -14.41 -5.59 5.96
N ASP A 229 -13.45 -6.48 6.06
CA ASP A 229 -12.22 -6.26 6.85
C ASP A 229 -11.31 -5.17 6.27
N ILE A 230 -11.52 -4.78 5.02
CA ILE A 230 -10.65 -3.82 4.31
C ILE A 230 -11.27 -2.44 4.13
N ASP A 231 -12.44 -2.18 4.74
CA ASP A 231 -13.20 -0.93 4.54
C ASP A 231 -13.39 -0.60 3.06
N VAL A 232 -14.03 -1.51 2.33
CA VAL A 232 -14.14 -1.49 0.86
C VAL A 232 -14.65 -0.16 0.32
N TYR A 233 -15.61 0.47 1.01
CA TYR A 233 -16.16 1.78 0.63
C TYR A 233 -15.21 2.95 0.84
N SER A 234 -14.06 2.77 1.50
CA SER A 234 -13.04 3.79 1.68
C SER A 234 -11.99 3.81 0.56
N GLN A 235 -12.11 2.93 -0.42
CA GLN A 235 -11.17 2.78 -1.52
C GLN A 235 -11.56 3.61 -2.74
N ASP A 236 -10.57 4.03 -3.55
CA ASP A 236 -10.85 4.68 -4.84
C ASP A 236 -11.58 3.70 -5.79
N ILE A 237 -11.19 2.41 -5.77
CA ILE A 237 -11.98 1.29 -6.29
C ILE A 237 -12.16 0.27 -5.18
N GLY A 238 -13.40 -0.03 -4.83
CA GLY A 238 -13.75 -1.17 -3.98
C GLY A 238 -14.33 -2.30 -4.83
N LEU A 239 -13.81 -3.49 -4.62
CA LEU A 239 -14.29 -4.73 -5.26
C LEU A 239 -14.93 -5.59 -4.19
N ILE A 240 -16.20 -5.95 -4.37
CA ILE A 240 -16.96 -6.81 -3.45
C ILE A 240 -17.17 -8.14 -4.16
N ALA A 241 -16.54 -9.19 -3.64
CA ALA A 241 -16.63 -10.52 -4.23
C ALA A 241 -18.05 -11.05 -4.21
N ILE A 242 -18.52 -11.58 -5.32
CA ILE A 242 -19.79 -12.28 -5.45
C ILE A 242 -19.50 -13.76 -5.64
N VAL A 243 -20.00 -14.55 -4.71
CA VAL A 243 -19.77 -15.99 -4.63
C VAL A 243 -21.10 -16.71 -4.79
N GLU A 244 -21.17 -17.67 -5.69
CA GLU A 244 -22.32 -18.55 -5.91
C GLU A 244 -21.83 -19.99 -5.89
N GLN A 245 -22.48 -20.85 -5.12
CA GLN A 245 -22.13 -22.28 -5.02
C GLN A 245 -20.64 -22.52 -4.67
N ASP A 246 -20.10 -21.71 -3.73
CA ASP A 246 -18.71 -21.71 -3.30
C ASP A 246 -17.68 -21.32 -4.40
N GLU A 247 -18.13 -20.77 -5.53
CA GLU A 247 -17.29 -20.28 -6.59
C GLU A 247 -17.34 -18.75 -6.71
N LEU A 248 -16.18 -18.12 -6.88
CA LEU A 248 -16.10 -16.70 -7.23
C LEU A 248 -16.56 -16.50 -8.67
N ILE A 249 -17.64 -15.76 -8.86
CA ILE A 249 -18.18 -15.47 -10.21
C ILE A 249 -17.82 -14.08 -10.72
N GLY A 250 -17.51 -13.15 -9.84
CA GLY A 250 -17.16 -11.78 -10.20
C GLY A 250 -17.16 -10.84 -9.02
N PHE A 251 -17.24 -9.55 -9.33
CA PHE A 251 -17.19 -8.49 -8.34
C PHE A 251 -18.25 -7.42 -8.59
N ASN A 252 -18.91 -6.98 -7.54
CA ASN A 252 -19.51 -5.67 -7.55
C ASN A 252 -18.41 -4.61 -7.43
N VAL A 253 -18.56 -3.49 -8.12
CA VAL A 253 -17.56 -2.42 -8.20
C VAL A 253 -18.11 -1.17 -7.53
N THR A 254 -17.36 -0.62 -6.58
CA THR A 254 -17.59 0.71 -6.01
C THR A 254 -16.49 1.66 -6.44
N ILE A 255 -16.82 2.94 -6.61
CA ILE A 255 -15.89 3.98 -7.04
C ILE A 255 -15.95 5.22 -6.16
N GLY A 256 -14.84 5.96 -6.06
CA GLY A 256 -14.80 7.29 -5.46
C GLY A 256 -14.81 7.32 -3.94
N GLY A 257 -14.39 6.24 -3.26
CA GLY A 257 -14.24 6.22 -1.82
C GLY A 257 -12.97 6.92 -1.32
N GLY A 258 -13.02 7.47 -0.10
CA GLY A 258 -11.85 8.06 0.54
C GLY A 258 -12.18 8.87 1.78
N MET A 259 -11.72 8.42 2.95
CA MET A 259 -12.07 9.02 4.25
C MET A 259 -11.18 10.23 4.63
N GLY A 260 -10.06 10.45 3.92
CA GLY A 260 -9.13 11.52 4.27
C GLY A 260 -9.69 12.92 3.97
N MET A 261 -9.50 13.83 4.91
CA MET A 261 -9.76 15.26 4.76
C MET A 261 -8.60 16.08 5.34
N THR A 262 -8.48 17.34 4.96
CA THR A 262 -7.52 18.29 5.54
C THR A 262 -8.20 19.05 6.65
N HIS A 263 -7.66 19.01 7.87
CA HIS A 263 -8.23 19.74 9.01
C HIS A 263 -8.34 21.24 8.70
N GLY A 264 -9.51 21.82 8.99
CA GLY A 264 -9.79 23.23 8.75
C GLY A 264 -10.06 23.61 7.27
N ASN A 265 -10.02 22.65 6.34
CA ASN A 265 -10.38 22.90 4.94
C ASN A 265 -11.67 22.15 4.58
N THR A 266 -12.79 22.89 4.53
CA THR A 266 -14.12 22.36 4.26
C THR A 266 -14.34 21.90 2.82
N GLU A 267 -13.47 22.30 1.88
CA GLU A 267 -13.49 21.79 0.50
C GLU A 267 -12.99 20.34 0.41
N THR A 268 -12.36 19.86 1.48
CA THR A 268 -11.94 18.46 1.58
C THR A 268 -12.82 17.72 2.59
N TYR A 269 -13.37 16.58 2.20
CA TYR A 269 -14.35 15.83 2.99
C TYR A 269 -14.19 14.32 2.81
N PRO A 270 -14.65 13.49 3.77
CA PRO A 270 -14.73 12.05 3.61
C PRO A 270 -15.85 11.69 2.64
N GLN A 271 -15.65 10.59 1.89
CA GLN A 271 -16.62 10.08 0.92
C GLN A 271 -16.61 8.55 0.92
N LEU A 272 -17.77 7.93 0.93
CA LEU A 272 -17.95 6.51 0.67
C LEU A 272 -18.00 6.23 -0.83
N GLY A 273 -17.47 5.07 -1.22
CA GLY A 273 -17.54 4.57 -2.59
C GLY A 273 -18.99 4.29 -3.02
N ARG A 274 -19.32 4.62 -4.25
CA ARG A 274 -20.64 4.41 -4.86
C ARG A 274 -20.63 3.13 -5.66
N LEU A 275 -21.63 2.30 -5.47
CA LEU A 275 -21.80 1.02 -6.17
C LEU A 275 -22.31 1.26 -7.59
N ILE A 276 -21.51 0.88 -8.60
CA ILE A 276 -21.82 1.18 -10.01
C ILE A 276 -22.24 -0.04 -10.83
N GLY A 277 -21.94 -1.26 -10.41
CA GLY A 277 -22.34 -2.45 -11.17
C GLY A 277 -21.55 -3.69 -10.80
N PHE A 278 -21.80 -4.76 -11.57
CA PHE A 278 -21.16 -6.07 -11.46
C PHE A 278 -20.32 -6.38 -12.69
N ILE A 279 -19.17 -7.01 -12.48
CA ILE A 279 -18.25 -7.47 -13.53
C ILE A 279 -17.84 -8.93 -13.31
N PRO A 280 -17.66 -9.73 -14.38
CA PRO A 280 -17.07 -11.08 -14.27
C PRO A 280 -15.62 -11.02 -13.78
N LYS A 281 -15.19 -12.04 -13.04
CA LYS A 281 -13.86 -12.09 -12.44
C LYS A 281 -12.70 -11.95 -13.45
N GLU A 282 -12.85 -12.48 -14.65
CA GLU A 282 -11.83 -12.44 -15.71
C GLU A 282 -11.56 -11.00 -16.20
N LYS A 283 -12.51 -10.10 -16.03
CA LYS A 283 -12.46 -8.71 -16.50
C LYS A 283 -11.92 -7.73 -15.46
N VAL A 284 -11.69 -8.16 -14.21
CA VAL A 284 -11.41 -7.26 -13.11
C VAL A 284 -10.14 -6.42 -13.29
N VAL A 285 -9.08 -6.99 -13.86
CA VAL A 285 -7.81 -6.28 -14.08
C VAL A 285 -7.98 -5.16 -15.09
N ASP A 286 -8.64 -5.45 -16.22
CA ASP A 286 -8.93 -4.47 -17.27
C ASP A 286 -9.85 -3.36 -16.75
N VAL A 287 -10.90 -3.71 -16.02
CA VAL A 287 -11.80 -2.72 -15.39
C VAL A 287 -11.05 -1.80 -14.44
N CYS A 288 -10.18 -2.33 -13.59
CA CYS A 288 -9.36 -1.52 -12.68
C CYS A 288 -8.44 -0.56 -13.43
N GLU A 289 -7.82 -1.00 -14.54
CA GLU A 289 -7.00 -0.14 -15.40
C GLU A 289 -7.84 0.97 -16.05
N LYS A 290 -9.01 0.65 -16.60
CA LYS A 290 -9.85 1.66 -17.26
C LYS A 290 -10.38 2.69 -16.27
N ILE A 291 -10.77 2.30 -15.06
CA ILE A 291 -11.17 3.26 -14.00
C ILE A 291 -9.98 4.13 -13.58
N LEU A 292 -8.80 3.54 -13.40
CA LEU A 292 -7.59 4.28 -13.07
C LEU A 292 -7.23 5.30 -14.16
N THR A 293 -7.36 4.91 -15.45
CA THR A 293 -7.10 5.83 -16.56
C THR A 293 -8.14 6.95 -16.67
N ILE A 294 -9.38 6.76 -16.19
CA ILE A 294 -10.35 7.87 -16.03
C ILE A 294 -9.80 8.89 -15.03
N GLN A 295 -9.28 8.46 -13.89
CA GLN A 295 -8.65 9.37 -12.93
C GLN A 295 -7.41 10.07 -13.51
N ARG A 296 -6.61 9.37 -14.31
CA ARG A 296 -5.46 9.96 -15.01
C ARG A 296 -5.87 11.11 -15.94
N ASP A 297 -6.91 10.87 -16.73
CA ASP A 297 -7.30 11.78 -17.81
C ASP A 297 -8.21 12.92 -17.32
N TYR A 298 -9.05 12.69 -16.33
CA TYR A 298 -10.07 13.66 -15.87
C TYR A 298 -9.87 14.14 -14.42
N GLY A 299 -8.87 13.63 -13.70
CA GLY A 299 -8.58 14.07 -12.34
C GLY A 299 -8.09 15.53 -12.29
N ASN A 300 -8.37 16.21 -11.17
CA ASN A 300 -7.91 17.57 -10.98
C ASN A 300 -6.38 17.63 -10.80
N ARG A 301 -5.70 18.36 -11.68
CA ARG A 301 -4.23 18.56 -11.67
C ARG A 301 -3.81 19.96 -11.24
N GLU A 302 -4.78 20.89 -11.06
CA GLU A 302 -4.52 22.26 -10.61
C GLU A 302 -4.50 22.36 -9.08
N ASN A 303 -5.46 21.70 -8.42
CA ASN A 303 -5.59 21.72 -6.97
C ASN A 303 -5.33 20.34 -6.37
N ARG A 304 -4.10 20.13 -5.87
CA ARG A 304 -3.68 18.87 -5.30
C ARG A 304 -4.47 18.43 -4.05
N LYS A 305 -5.12 19.35 -3.32
CA LYS A 305 -5.98 19.03 -2.17
C LYS A 305 -7.27 18.32 -2.60
N ASN A 306 -7.78 18.65 -3.80
CA ASN A 306 -8.98 18.07 -4.39
C ASN A 306 -8.69 17.14 -5.58
N ALA A 307 -7.51 16.53 -5.63
CA ALA A 307 -7.03 15.69 -6.73
C ALA A 307 -7.32 14.19 -6.55
N ARG A 308 -7.96 13.76 -5.45
CA ARG A 308 -8.37 12.36 -5.24
C ARG A 308 -9.54 11.98 -6.13
N PHE A 309 -9.64 10.70 -6.49
CA PHE A 309 -10.70 10.18 -7.39
C PHE A 309 -12.12 10.48 -6.91
N LYS A 310 -12.37 10.51 -5.61
CA LYS A 310 -13.68 10.90 -5.05
C LYS A 310 -14.16 12.27 -5.55
N TYR A 311 -13.28 13.25 -5.67
CA TYR A 311 -13.64 14.58 -6.18
C TYR A 311 -13.87 14.58 -7.69
N THR A 312 -13.18 13.71 -8.42
CA THR A 312 -13.43 13.50 -9.85
C THR A 312 -14.80 12.89 -10.06
N VAL A 313 -15.17 11.87 -9.27
CA VAL A 313 -16.49 11.23 -9.30
C VAL A 313 -17.60 12.22 -8.91
N ASP A 314 -17.39 13.05 -7.87
CA ASP A 314 -18.36 14.05 -7.46
C ASP A 314 -18.57 15.13 -8.52
N ARG A 315 -17.51 15.57 -9.18
CA ARG A 315 -17.57 16.61 -10.21
C ARG A 315 -18.22 16.14 -11.51
N LEU A 316 -17.95 14.91 -11.94
CA LEU A 316 -18.44 14.35 -13.20
C LEU A 316 -19.78 13.61 -13.04
N GLY A 317 -20.07 13.10 -11.85
CA GLY A 317 -21.21 12.23 -11.56
C GLY A 317 -20.89 10.75 -11.81
N GLU A 318 -21.50 9.87 -11.00
CA GLU A 318 -21.29 8.41 -11.12
C GLU A 318 -21.78 7.83 -12.44
N THR A 319 -22.90 8.36 -12.97
CA THR A 319 -23.46 7.94 -14.25
C THR A 319 -22.47 8.20 -15.39
N TRP A 320 -21.94 9.42 -15.44
CA TRP A 320 -20.95 9.78 -16.44
C TRP A 320 -19.69 8.90 -16.36
N VAL A 321 -19.18 8.65 -15.14
CA VAL A 321 -18.00 7.79 -14.94
C VAL A 321 -18.29 6.36 -15.41
N THR A 322 -19.51 5.86 -15.17
CA THR A 322 -19.92 4.52 -15.60
C THR A 322 -20.04 4.44 -17.13
N GLU A 323 -20.63 5.44 -17.77
CA GLU A 323 -20.72 5.53 -19.23
C GLU A 323 -19.33 5.61 -19.89
N GLU A 324 -18.43 6.43 -19.36
CA GLU A 324 -17.06 6.53 -19.83
C GLU A 324 -16.28 5.21 -19.61
N LEU A 325 -16.52 4.51 -18.50
CA LEU A 325 -15.97 3.19 -18.26
C LEU A 325 -16.46 2.19 -19.32
N ASN A 326 -17.77 2.11 -19.56
CA ASN A 326 -18.35 1.23 -20.59
C ASN A 326 -17.79 1.55 -21.98
N ARG A 327 -17.65 2.83 -22.31
CA ARG A 327 -17.03 3.27 -23.57
C ARG A 327 -15.58 2.77 -23.72
N ARG A 328 -14.78 2.83 -22.64
CA ARG A 328 -13.39 2.35 -22.65
C ARG A 328 -13.28 0.83 -22.71
N LEU A 329 -14.22 0.14 -22.09
CA LEU A 329 -14.28 -1.32 -22.06
C LEU A 329 -14.81 -1.90 -23.39
N GLY A 330 -15.64 -1.17 -24.11
CA GLY A 330 -16.34 -1.66 -25.30
C GLY A 330 -17.51 -2.61 -24.99
N TRP A 331 -17.93 -2.68 -23.73
CA TRP A 331 -19.06 -3.44 -23.22
C TRP A 331 -19.65 -2.76 -21.98
N GLU A 332 -20.90 -3.10 -21.62
CA GLU A 332 -21.59 -2.52 -20.47
C GLU A 332 -21.43 -3.41 -19.22
N ILE A 333 -21.08 -2.79 -18.09
CA ILE A 333 -21.12 -3.47 -16.80
C ILE A 333 -22.58 -3.78 -16.44
N LYS A 334 -22.79 -4.91 -15.76
CA LYS A 334 -24.14 -5.39 -15.38
C LYS A 334 -24.64 -4.67 -14.11
N ALA A 335 -25.96 -4.77 -13.85
CA ALA A 335 -26.51 -4.33 -12.57
C ALA A 335 -25.81 -5.03 -11.40
N PRO A 336 -25.64 -4.34 -10.26
CA PRO A 336 -25.05 -4.95 -9.07
C PRO A 336 -25.83 -6.20 -8.64
N ARG A 337 -25.11 -7.17 -8.05
CA ARG A 337 -25.70 -8.36 -7.44
C ARG A 337 -25.85 -8.17 -5.94
N ASP A 338 -26.76 -8.90 -5.34
CA ASP A 338 -27.00 -8.85 -3.89
C ASP A 338 -25.79 -9.36 -3.11
N PHE A 339 -25.52 -8.72 -1.98
CA PHE A 339 -24.50 -9.10 -1.01
C PHE A 339 -24.84 -8.48 0.34
N GLU A 340 -24.29 -9.04 1.40
CA GLU A 340 -24.46 -8.53 2.76
C GLU A 340 -23.15 -8.55 3.52
N PHE A 341 -22.88 -7.51 4.30
CA PHE A 341 -21.80 -7.46 5.27
C PHE A 341 -22.39 -7.55 6.68
N GLU A 342 -21.97 -8.57 7.43
CA GLU A 342 -22.42 -8.82 8.80
C GLU A 342 -21.42 -8.29 9.84
N HIS A 343 -20.13 -8.23 9.47
CA HIS A 343 -19.07 -7.81 10.38
C HIS A 343 -17.87 -7.20 9.64
N ASN A 344 -17.01 -6.56 10.41
CA ASN A 344 -15.73 -6.01 9.98
C ASN A 344 -14.66 -6.25 11.05
N GLY A 345 -13.40 -5.99 10.71
CA GLY A 345 -12.28 -6.10 11.61
C GLY A 345 -11.70 -7.51 11.75
N ASP A 346 -10.65 -7.62 12.56
CA ASP A 346 -9.89 -8.85 12.70
C ASP A 346 -10.49 -9.75 13.78
N ARG A 347 -10.43 -11.05 13.55
CA ARG A 347 -10.79 -12.07 14.54
C ARG A 347 -9.51 -12.52 15.23
N LEU A 348 -9.38 -12.18 16.53
CA LEU A 348 -8.20 -12.48 17.33
C LEU A 348 -8.18 -13.93 17.83
N GLY A 349 -6.96 -14.47 18.02
CA GLY A 349 -6.74 -15.83 18.48
C GLY A 349 -6.76 -16.88 17.38
N TRP A 350 -6.88 -18.16 17.80
CA TRP A 350 -6.92 -19.29 16.88
C TRP A 350 -8.26 -19.43 16.19
N ILE A 351 -8.20 -19.63 14.87
CA ILE A 351 -9.37 -19.94 14.04
C ILE A 351 -9.02 -21.17 13.19
N GLU A 352 -9.90 -22.15 13.20
CA GLU A 352 -9.80 -23.32 12.35
C GLU A 352 -10.16 -22.98 10.91
N GLY A 353 -9.29 -23.37 9.99
CA GLY A 353 -9.52 -23.29 8.55
C GLY A 353 -9.80 -24.67 7.94
N VAL A 354 -9.81 -24.77 6.62
CA VAL A 354 -9.93 -26.05 5.93
C VAL A 354 -8.59 -26.76 5.96
N ASN A 355 -8.44 -27.79 6.82
CA ASN A 355 -7.22 -28.56 7.03
C ASN A 355 -6.02 -27.79 7.59
N ASN A 356 -6.21 -26.61 8.16
CA ASN A 356 -5.15 -25.79 8.75
C ASN A 356 -5.70 -24.91 9.88
N TRP A 357 -4.80 -24.22 10.55
CA TRP A 357 -5.11 -23.26 11.60
C TRP A 357 -4.58 -21.88 11.25
N ASN A 358 -5.18 -20.85 11.82
CA ASN A 358 -4.76 -19.48 11.65
C ASN A 358 -4.78 -18.78 13.00
N PHE A 359 -3.74 -18.04 13.33
CA PHE A 359 -3.65 -17.30 14.57
C PHE A 359 -3.53 -15.80 14.29
N THR A 360 -4.52 -15.04 14.74
CA THR A 360 -4.50 -13.58 14.59
C THR A 360 -4.00 -12.94 15.87
N LEU A 361 -2.87 -12.22 15.75
CA LEU A 361 -2.22 -11.51 16.83
C LEU A 361 -2.51 -10.00 16.74
N PHE A 362 -2.95 -9.41 17.84
CA PHE A 362 -3.03 -7.96 17.98
C PHE A 362 -1.64 -7.35 18.06
N ILE A 363 -1.38 -6.33 17.24
CA ILE A 363 -0.12 -5.59 17.23
C ILE A 363 -0.41 -4.11 17.53
N GLN A 364 -0.03 -3.66 18.70
CA GLN A 364 -0.30 -2.29 19.13
C GLN A 364 0.26 -1.27 18.11
N ASN A 365 -0.62 -0.48 17.50
CA ASN A 365 -0.29 0.49 16.46
C ASN A 365 0.51 -0.12 15.28
N GLY A 366 0.45 -1.42 15.05
CA GLY A 366 1.22 -2.11 14.02
C GLY A 366 2.73 -2.12 14.24
N ARG A 367 3.20 -1.85 15.44
CA ARG A 367 4.63 -1.73 15.73
C ARG A 367 5.19 -3.05 16.28
N VAL A 368 5.92 -3.76 15.46
CA VAL A 368 6.66 -4.96 15.84
C VAL A 368 8.04 -4.54 16.34
N LYS A 369 8.26 -4.64 17.63
CA LYS A 369 9.51 -4.32 18.32
C LYS A 369 9.64 -5.13 19.60
N ASP A 370 10.85 -5.31 20.09
CA ASP A 370 11.12 -5.80 21.42
C ASP A 370 11.21 -4.65 22.42
N THR A 371 10.78 -4.89 23.64
CA THR A 371 10.98 -4.06 24.81
C THR A 371 11.51 -4.93 25.94
N GLU A 372 11.93 -4.34 27.07
CA GLU A 372 12.47 -5.09 28.22
C GLU A 372 11.50 -6.17 28.71
N ASP A 373 10.19 -5.90 28.67
CA ASP A 373 9.15 -6.80 29.21
C ASP A 373 8.40 -7.60 28.13
N TYR A 374 8.61 -7.32 26.84
CA TYR A 374 7.80 -7.91 25.77
C TYR A 374 8.61 -8.09 24.47
N LEU A 375 9.01 -9.32 24.20
CA LEU A 375 9.88 -9.69 23.08
C LEU A 375 9.08 -10.13 21.85
N LEU A 376 8.19 -9.25 21.37
CA LEU A 376 7.29 -9.53 20.25
C LEU A 376 8.03 -9.84 18.95
N LYS A 377 9.05 -9.05 18.63
CA LYS A 377 9.80 -9.16 17.37
C LYS A 377 10.61 -10.46 17.34
N THR A 378 11.27 -10.78 18.46
CA THR A 378 11.98 -12.05 18.65
C THR A 378 11.05 -13.25 18.53
N ALA A 379 9.88 -13.20 19.19
CA ALA A 379 8.89 -14.27 19.12
C ALA A 379 8.39 -14.53 17.69
N LEU A 380 8.10 -13.47 16.95
CA LEU A 380 7.64 -13.59 15.55
C LEU A 380 8.72 -14.11 14.62
N ARG A 381 10.01 -13.85 14.91
CA ARG A 381 11.12 -14.46 14.21
C ARG A 381 11.23 -15.97 14.50
N GLU A 382 11.15 -16.40 15.77
CA GLU A 382 11.12 -17.83 16.12
C GLU A 382 9.95 -18.55 15.43
N ILE A 383 8.76 -17.92 15.39
CA ILE A 383 7.63 -18.49 14.67
C ILE A 383 7.95 -18.60 13.17
N ALA A 384 8.53 -17.59 12.55
CA ALA A 384 8.86 -17.60 11.13
C ALA A 384 9.88 -18.71 10.77
N GLU A 385 10.80 -19.03 11.67
CA GLU A 385 11.81 -20.07 11.46
C GLU A 385 11.23 -21.51 11.43
N ILE A 386 10.06 -21.73 12.02
CA ILE A 386 9.39 -23.05 12.05
C ILE A 386 8.11 -23.11 11.20
N HIS A 387 7.59 -21.94 10.78
CA HIS A 387 6.32 -21.83 10.07
C HIS A 387 6.48 -22.18 8.59
N THR A 388 5.53 -22.95 8.05
CA THR A 388 5.53 -23.38 6.64
C THR A 388 4.37 -22.78 5.83
N GLY A 389 3.53 -21.99 6.48
CA GLY A 389 2.41 -21.29 5.85
C GLY A 389 2.77 -19.86 5.41
N ASP A 390 1.93 -18.91 5.74
CA ASP A 390 2.15 -17.50 5.40
C ASP A 390 1.79 -16.55 6.54
N PHE A 391 2.33 -15.35 6.49
CA PHE A 391 1.94 -14.21 7.32
C PHE A 391 1.03 -13.30 6.53
N ARG A 392 -0.04 -12.79 7.16
CA ARG A 392 -0.95 -11.82 6.54
C ARG A 392 -1.07 -10.58 7.38
N LEU A 393 -0.76 -9.45 6.75
CA LEU A 393 -0.91 -8.14 7.36
C LEU A 393 -2.37 -7.71 7.24
N SER A 394 -2.98 -7.26 8.35
CA SER A 394 -4.34 -6.75 8.29
C SER A 394 -4.38 -5.22 8.11
N PRO A 395 -5.47 -4.67 7.55
CA PRO A 395 -5.66 -3.21 7.48
C PRO A 395 -5.80 -2.55 8.87
N ASN A 396 -6.10 -3.33 9.90
CA ASN A 396 -6.11 -2.90 11.30
C ASN A 396 -4.71 -2.93 11.94
N GLN A 397 -3.67 -3.17 11.12
CA GLN A 397 -2.27 -3.21 11.54
C GLN A 397 -1.92 -4.41 12.43
N ASN A 398 -2.74 -5.45 12.41
CA ASN A 398 -2.50 -6.71 13.10
C ASN A 398 -1.83 -7.74 12.18
N LEU A 399 -1.51 -8.91 12.72
CA LEU A 399 -0.82 -9.97 12.00
C LEU A 399 -1.60 -11.29 12.12
N VAL A 400 -1.80 -11.95 11.00
CA VAL A 400 -2.31 -13.33 10.96
C VAL A 400 -1.15 -14.26 10.60
N ILE A 401 -0.88 -15.22 11.45
CA ILE A 401 -0.04 -16.39 11.18
C ILE A 401 -0.97 -17.41 10.55
N ALA A 402 -0.93 -17.50 9.21
CA ALA A 402 -1.95 -18.18 8.43
C ALA A 402 -1.45 -19.51 7.87
N ASN A 403 -2.37 -20.42 7.60
CA ASN A 403 -2.06 -21.75 7.05
C ASN A 403 -1.09 -22.57 7.93
N VAL A 404 -1.26 -22.51 9.24
CA VAL A 404 -0.51 -23.32 10.19
C VAL A 404 -0.96 -24.77 10.06
N SER A 405 -0.05 -25.68 9.74
CA SER A 405 -0.38 -27.11 9.70
C SER A 405 -0.74 -27.63 11.10
N PRO A 406 -1.62 -28.65 11.24
CA PRO A 406 -2.00 -29.18 12.54
C PRO A 406 -0.80 -29.59 13.40
N GLU A 407 0.26 -30.14 12.79
CA GLU A 407 1.47 -30.58 13.46
C GLU A 407 2.28 -29.41 14.06
N LYS A 408 2.19 -28.20 13.45
CA LYS A 408 2.91 -27.03 13.90
C LYS A 408 2.13 -26.16 14.88
N LYS A 409 0.85 -26.43 15.08
CA LYS A 409 0.00 -25.61 15.95
C LYS A 409 0.50 -25.57 17.39
N GLU A 410 0.85 -26.72 17.94
CA GLU A 410 1.36 -26.83 19.33
C GLU A 410 2.73 -26.18 19.49
N GLU A 411 3.63 -26.31 18.51
CA GLU A 411 4.94 -25.66 18.54
C GLU A 411 4.80 -24.13 18.52
N ILE A 412 3.92 -23.59 17.65
CA ILE A 412 3.64 -22.16 17.58
C ILE A 412 2.96 -21.69 18.86
N GLN A 413 2.00 -22.45 19.41
CA GLN A 413 1.35 -22.12 20.69
C GLN A 413 2.39 -22.03 21.82
N ALA A 414 3.34 -22.95 21.87
CA ALA A 414 4.39 -22.93 22.89
C ALA A 414 5.26 -21.65 22.80
N ILE A 415 5.52 -21.13 21.60
CA ILE A 415 6.23 -19.85 21.43
C ILE A 415 5.33 -18.68 21.88
N ILE A 416 4.04 -18.68 21.50
CA ILE A 416 3.07 -17.68 21.95
C ILE A 416 3.04 -17.61 23.47
N ASP A 417 2.99 -18.73 24.16
CA ASP A 417 2.95 -18.83 25.62
C ASP A 417 4.30 -18.44 26.25
N LYS A 418 5.42 -18.89 25.69
CA LYS A 418 6.78 -18.53 26.12
C LYS A 418 6.97 -17.02 26.19
N TYR A 419 6.52 -16.31 25.16
CA TYR A 419 6.67 -14.87 25.04
C TYR A 419 5.45 -14.07 25.53
N LYS A 420 4.42 -14.75 26.05
CA LYS A 420 3.18 -14.15 26.59
C LYS A 420 2.51 -13.22 25.59
N LEU A 421 2.44 -13.62 24.34
CA LEU A 421 1.94 -12.77 23.25
C LEU A 421 0.44 -12.43 23.38
N THR A 422 -0.33 -13.24 24.14
CA THR A 422 -1.77 -13.11 24.35
C THR A 422 -2.16 -12.64 25.74
N ASP A 423 -1.20 -12.36 26.62
CA ASP A 423 -1.49 -11.88 27.97
C ASP A 423 -2.32 -10.60 27.93
N GLY A 424 -3.44 -10.58 28.68
CA GLY A 424 -4.55 -9.62 28.61
C GLY A 424 -4.17 -8.12 28.71
N LYS A 425 -2.93 -7.79 29.03
CA LYS A 425 -2.41 -6.43 28.96
C LYS A 425 -2.28 -5.89 27.53
N ASN A 426 -2.28 -6.77 26.52
CA ASN A 426 -2.05 -6.42 25.12
C ASN A 426 -3.32 -6.53 24.26
N TYR A 427 -4.42 -7.11 24.77
CA TYR A 427 -5.48 -7.59 23.91
C TYR A 427 -6.67 -6.65 23.69
N THR A 428 -7.12 -5.91 24.67
CA THR A 428 -8.43 -5.25 24.49
C THR A 428 -8.58 -3.92 25.21
N CYS A 429 -7.87 -3.70 26.28
CA CYS A 429 -8.10 -2.51 27.13
C CYS A 429 -7.66 -1.20 26.48
N LEU A 430 -6.64 -1.24 25.61
CA LEU A 430 -6.06 -0.06 24.98
C LEU A 430 -6.91 0.53 23.84
N LEU A 431 -7.74 -0.26 23.17
CA LEU A 431 -8.65 0.23 22.14
C LEU A 431 -9.77 1.12 22.73
N TYR A 432 -10.18 0.85 23.97
CA TYR A 432 -11.19 1.65 24.67
C TYR A 432 -10.61 2.82 25.48
N THR A 433 -9.34 2.77 25.81
CA THR A 433 -8.69 3.76 26.68
C THR A 433 -7.64 4.62 25.99
N SER A 434 -7.40 4.40 24.68
CA SER A 434 -6.57 5.32 23.92
C SER A 434 -7.30 6.66 23.80
N PRO A 435 -6.88 7.68 24.53
CA PRO A 435 -7.49 8.99 24.42
C PRO A 435 -7.10 9.55 23.05
N SER A 436 -8.01 9.68 22.16
CA SER A 436 -7.89 10.34 20.85
C SER A 436 -6.71 9.88 19.94
N PRO A 437 -6.94 9.65 18.66
CA PRO A 437 -5.85 9.45 17.65
C PRO A 437 -4.85 10.61 17.59
N ARG A 438 -5.12 11.73 18.24
CA ARG A 438 -4.20 12.88 18.34
C ARG A 438 -3.10 12.69 19.37
N ASP A 439 -3.33 11.90 20.40
CA ASP A 439 -2.35 11.72 21.47
C ASP A 439 -1.24 10.72 21.14
N GLY A 440 -1.39 9.98 20.06
CA GLY A 440 -0.34 9.13 19.45
C GLY A 440 0.50 9.85 18.39
N LEU A 441 0.32 11.16 18.21
CA LEU A 441 1.07 12.01 17.27
C LEU A 441 1.98 13.03 17.97
N LEU A 442 2.04 12.97 19.28
CA LEU A 442 2.99 13.75 20.09
C LEU A 442 4.27 12.98 20.30
#